data_753d87669791e9202fa24ee1cafda0b1
#
_entry.id   753d87669791e9202fa24ee1cafda0b1
#
_cell.length_a   1.000
_cell.length_b   1.000
_cell.length_c   1.000
_cell.angle_alpha   90.00
_cell.angle_beta   90.00
_cell.angle_gamma   90.00
#
_symmetry.space_group_name_H-M   'P 1'
#
loop_
_entity.id
_entity.type
_entity.pdbx_description
1 polymer ?
#
loop_
_entity_poly.entity_id
_entity_poly.type
_entity_poly.pdbx_seq_one_letter_code
_entity_poly.pdbx_strand_id
1 'polypeptide(L)'
;MKKDAKRVLIAMSGGVDSSTAAALLREQGYICGGAMLRLCREPEVAHLAAQSAEDARRTAERLGMDFYLFDETERFSRCVMEKFVAEYCAGRTPNPCIDCNRELKFGALLDRALEMGYDYLATGHYARIDYDQAAGRWRLLRGRDRKKDQSYVLYQLTQFQLSHLLLPVGDFDKDAIRQEARQAGLDVADKSDSQDICFIPDGDYVQFLRQHGAELTPGDFVDKDGRVLGRHKGLPCYTSGQRK
;
A
#
# COMPACT_ATOMS: atom_id res chain seq x y z
N MET A 1 30.78 23.84 -0.11
CA MET A 1 29.34 24.05 -0.34
C MET A 1 28.60 22.88 0.32
N LYS A 2 27.74 23.10 1.33
CA LYS A 2 26.84 22.07 1.83
C LYS A 2 25.94 21.68 0.65
N LYS A 3 25.97 20.40 0.24
CA LYS A 3 25.03 19.86 -0.72
C LYS A 3 23.63 20.12 -0.13
N ASP A 4 22.76 20.81 -0.83
CA ASP A 4 21.41 21.07 -0.34
C ASP A 4 20.78 19.73 0.05
N ALA A 5 20.29 19.64 1.28
CA ALA A 5 19.70 18.41 1.81
C ALA A 5 18.47 18.06 0.96
N LYS A 6 18.41 16.83 0.47
CA LYS A 6 17.29 16.36 -0.36
C LYS A 6 16.01 16.27 0.46
N ARG A 7 14.89 16.60 -0.18
CA ARG A 7 13.54 16.61 0.43
C ARG A 7 12.79 15.33 0.09
N VAL A 8 12.16 14.72 1.09
CA VAL A 8 11.42 13.46 0.92
C VAL A 8 10.04 13.59 1.53
N LEU A 9 9.00 13.28 0.75
CA LEU A 9 7.65 13.09 1.26
C LEU A 9 7.45 11.61 1.60
N ILE A 10 7.02 11.30 2.82
CA ILE A 10 6.81 9.91 3.27
C ILE A 10 5.31 9.61 3.23
N ALA A 11 4.91 8.59 2.46
CA ALA A 11 3.55 8.07 2.49
C ALA A 11 3.34 7.29 3.80
N MET A 12 2.63 7.90 4.73
CA MET A 12 2.37 7.38 6.08
C MET A 12 1.01 6.70 6.13
N SER A 13 0.95 5.51 6.69
CA SER A 13 -0.29 4.74 6.89
C SER A 13 -0.74 4.68 8.35
N GLY A 14 -0.02 5.34 9.27
CA GLY A 14 -0.22 5.19 10.70
C GLY A 14 0.22 3.83 11.27
N GLY A 15 0.96 3.05 10.49
CA GLY A 15 1.56 1.79 10.91
C GLY A 15 3.06 1.92 11.17
N VAL A 16 3.67 0.88 11.79
CA VAL A 16 5.07 0.85 12.20
C VAL A 16 6.03 1.05 11.02
N ASP A 17 5.78 0.40 9.88
CA ASP A 17 6.72 0.39 8.75
C ASP A 17 6.92 1.78 8.14
N SER A 18 5.85 2.51 7.85
CA SER A 18 5.93 3.87 7.31
C SER A 18 6.47 4.88 8.31
N SER A 19 6.17 4.69 9.59
CA SER A 19 6.68 5.53 10.67
C SER A 19 8.20 5.32 10.88
N THR A 20 8.67 4.08 10.84
CA THR A 20 10.09 3.77 10.90
C THR A 20 10.84 4.25 9.66
N ALA A 21 10.22 4.13 8.47
CA ALA A 21 10.76 4.70 7.24
C ALA A 21 11.07 6.21 7.38
N ALA A 22 10.15 6.95 8.03
CA ALA A 22 10.34 8.37 8.29
C ALA A 22 11.51 8.64 9.25
N ALA A 23 11.63 7.87 10.34
CA ALA A 23 12.72 8.01 11.31
C ALA A 23 14.08 7.75 10.64
N LEU A 24 14.21 6.63 9.90
CA LEU A 24 15.44 6.26 9.19
C LEU A 24 15.89 7.33 8.19
N LEU A 25 14.97 7.90 7.42
CA LEU A 25 15.31 8.95 6.45
C LEU A 25 15.74 10.25 7.13
N ARG A 26 15.14 10.59 8.27
CA ARG A 26 15.57 11.75 9.06
C ARG A 26 16.98 11.57 9.62
N GLU A 27 17.30 10.40 10.15
CA GLU A 27 18.64 10.06 10.62
C GLU A 27 19.69 10.14 9.51
N GLN A 28 19.29 9.80 8.28
CA GLN A 28 20.13 9.93 7.07
C GLN A 28 20.30 11.39 6.61
N GLY A 29 19.64 12.35 7.26
CA GLY A 29 19.79 13.79 6.99
C GLY A 29 18.88 14.34 5.89
N TYR A 30 17.83 13.61 5.49
CA TYR A 30 16.80 14.14 4.59
C TYR A 30 15.91 15.16 5.29
N ILE A 31 15.41 16.14 4.53
CA ILE A 31 14.31 17.02 4.96
C ILE A 31 13.00 16.28 4.66
N CYS A 32 12.34 15.81 5.71
CA CYS A 32 11.19 14.94 5.59
C CYS A 32 9.86 15.67 5.84
N GLY A 33 8.82 15.33 5.06
CA GLY A 33 7.42 15.62 5.33
C GLY A 33 6.62 14.32 5.29
N GLY A 34 5.54 14.25 6.05
CA GLY A 34 4.62 13.12 6.08
C GLY A 34 3.36 13.40 5.26
N ALA A 35 2.83 12.41 4.56
CA ALA A 35 1.55 12.52 3.86
C ALA A 35 0.73 11.25 4.04
N MET A 36 -0.57 11.40 4.23
CA MET A 36 -1.50 10.28 4.23
C MET A 36 -2.60 10.52 3.20
N LEU A 37 -3.03 9.45 2.53
CA LEU A 37 -4.16 9.46 1.62
C LEU A 37 -5.42 9.00 2.38
N ARG A 38 -6.49 9.81 2.36
CA ARG A 38 -7.82 9.36 2.73
C ARG A 38 -8.40 8.63 1.52
N LEU A 39 -8.71 7.35 1.69
CA LEU A 39 -9.10 6.46 0.59
C LEU A 39 -10.59 6.09 0.61
N CYS A 40 -11.22 6.04 1.79
CA CYS A 40 -12.58 5.57 1.97
C CYS A 40 -13.40 6.54 2.80
N ARG A 41 -14.71 6.60 2.56
CA ARG A 41 -15.70 7.40 3.30
C ARG A 41 -16.71 6.52 4.06
N GLU A 42 -16.73 5.22 3.80
CA GLU A 42 -17.62 4.27 4.44
C GLU A 42 -17.42 4.32 5.97
N PRO A 43 -18.49 4.42 6.77
CA PRO A 43 -18.41 4.66 8.21
C PRO A 43 -17.54 3.63 8.94
N GLU A 44 -17.63 2.35 8.55
CA GLU A 44 -16.91 1.24 9.17
C GLU A 44 -15.39 1.38 8.97
N VAL A 45 -14.96 1.90 7.82
CA VAL A 45 -13.54 2.12 7.48
C VAL A 45 -13.08 3.49 7.94
N ALA A 46 -13.95 4.51 7.90
CA ALA A 46 -13.60 5.89 8.18
C ALA A 46 -13.08 6.08 9.61
N HIS A 47 -13.64 5.35 10.60
CA HIS A 47 -13.16 5.41 11.97
C HIS A 47 -11.72 4.86 12.11
N LEU A 48 -11.42 3.73 11.51
CA LEU A 48 -10.08 3.14 11.50
C LEU A 48 -9.08 4.02 10.73
N ALA A 49 -9.53 4.63 9.64
CA ALA A 49 -8.72 5.57 8.86
C ALA A 49 -8.42 6.86 9.65
N ALA A 50 -9.39 7.37 10.42
CA ALA A 50 -9.19 8.53 11.28
C ALA A 50 -8.16 8.25 12.39
N GLN A 51 -8.25 7.08 13.04
CA GLN A 51 -7.26 6.66 14.04
C GLN A 51 -5.86 6.53 13.43
N SER A 52 -5.76 5.93 12.25
CA SER A 52 -4.49 5.78 11.54
C SER A 52 -3.91 7.13 11.09
N ALA A 53 -4.77 8.09 10.71
CA ALA A 53 -4.35 9.45 10.37
C ALA A 53 -3.81 10.18 11.60
N GLU A 54 -4.43 10.00 12.76
CA GLU A 54 -3.97 10.58 14.02
C GLU A 54 -2.63 9.98 14.45
N ASP A 55 -2.44 8.66 14.30
CA ASP A 55 -1.17 7.99 14.60
C ASP A 55 -0.04 8.49 13.66
N ALA A 56 -0.36 8.67 12.38
CA ALA A 56 0.58 9.22 11.39
C ALA A 56 0.95 10.67 11.72
N ARG A 57 -0.05 11.51 12.08
CA ARG A 57 0.17 12.91 12.46
C ARG A 57 1.04 13.03 13.70
N ARG A 58 0.75 12.27 14.76
CA ARG A 58 1.58 12.23 15.98
C ARG A 58 3.02 11.80 15.70
N THR A 59 3.19 10.79 14.85
CA THR A 59 4.54 10.38 14.42
C THR A 59 5.26 11.52 13.69
N ALA A 60 4.60 12.22 12.78
CA ALA A 60 5.20 13.34 12.05
C ALA A 60 5.57 14.48 12.99
N GLU A 61 4.68 14.87 13.90
CA GLU A 61 4.94 15.89 14.94
C GLU A 61 6.14 15.53 15.82
N ARG A 62 6.20 14.28 16.30
CA ARG A 62 7.33 13.79 17.11
C ARG A 62 8.65 13.87 16.36
N LEU A 63 8.63 13.56 15.07
CA LEU A 63 9.79 13.67 14.19
C LEU A 63 10.04 15.10 13.70
N GLY A 64 9.26 16.10 14.08
CA GLY A 64 9.39 17.50 13.65
C GLY A 64 9.22 17.67 12.14
N MET A 65 8.24 16.99 11.56
CA MET A 65 7.90 17.01 10.13
C MET A 65 6.55 17.65 9.91
N ASP A 66 6.39 18.34 8.78
CA ASP A 66 5.06 18.73 8.30
C ASP A 66 4.23 17.49 7.98
N PHE A 67 2.91 17.55 8.17
CA PHE A 67 2.00 16.46 7.84
C PHE A 67 0.83 16.93 6.98
N TYR A 68 0.57 16.19 5.91
CA TYR A 68 -0.48 16.48 4.93
C TYR A 68 -1.48 15.32 4.85
N LEU A 69 -2.76 15.64 4.79
CA LEU A 69 -3.83 14.68 4.54
C LEU A 69 -4.49 15.01 3.19
N PHE A 70 -4.40 14.11 2.23
CA PHE A 70 -4.98 14.29 0.90
C PHE A 70 -6.21 13.42 0.74
N ASP A 71 -7.30 14.00 0.25
CA ASP A 71 -8.53 13.26 -0.06
C ASP A 71 -8.43 12.69 -1.49
N GLU A 72 -8.33 11.38 -1.57
CA GLU A 72 -8.28 10.62 -2.82
C GLU A 72 -9.43 9.60 -2.90
N THR A 73 -10.51 9.82 -2.14
CA THR A 73 -11.63 8.87 -2.02
C THR A 73 -12.30 8.59 -3.37
N GLU A 74 -12.52 9.61 -4.20
CA GLU A 74 -13.15 9.43 -5.52
C GLU A 74 -12.26 8.65 -6.48
N ARG A 75 -10.96 8.97 -6.50
CA ARG A 75 -9.99 8.24 -7.33
C ARG A 75 -9.87 6.79 -6.86
N PHE A 76 -9.81 6.56 -5.55
CA PHE A 76 -9.74 5.22 -4.97
C PHE A 76 -10.97 4.39 -5.33
N SER A 77 -12.18 4.94 -5.18
CA SER A 77 -13.41 4.26 -5.59
C SER A 77 -13.33 3.82 -7.04
N ARG A 78 -13.06 4.74 -7.94
CA ARG A 78 -13.06 4.47 -9.39
C ARG A 78 -11.93 3.52 -9.82
N CYS A 79 -10.69 3.74 -9.35
CA CYS A 79 -9.52 3.02 -9.87
C CYS A 79 -9.25 1.70 -9.14
N VAL A 80 -9.77 1.53 -7.91
CA VAL A 80 -9.48 0.37 -7.07
C VAL A 80 -10.74 -0.41 -6.73
N MET A 81 -11.75 0.22 -6.10
CA MET A 81 -12.92 -0.50 -5.62
C MET A 81 -13.82 -0.99 -6.75
N GLU A 82 -14.19 -0.12 -7.69
CA GLU A 82 -15.03 -0.49 -8.85
C GLU A 82 -14.33 -1.56 -9.71
N LYS A 83 -13.01 -1.42 -9.91
CA LYS A 83 -12.24 -2.44 -10.64
C LYS A 83 -12.20 -3.76 -9.88
N PHE A 84 -12.03 -3.74 -8.56
CA PHE A 84 -12.07 -4.94 -7.72
C PHE A 84 -13.41 -5.69 -7.90
N VAL A 85 -14.53 -4.98 -7.87
CA VAL A 85 -15.87 -5.55 -8.10
C VAL A 85 -15.99 -6.13 -9.52
N ALA A 86 -15.59 -5.36 -10.53
CA ALA A 86 -15.68 -5.79 -11.93
C ALA A 86 -14.84 -7.05 -12.22
N GLU A 87 -13.64 -7.15 -11.63
CA GLU A 87 -12.77 -8.34 -11.80
C GLU A 87 -13.40 -9.59 -11.17
N TYR A 88 -13.96 -9.48 -9.96
CA TYR A 88 -14.67 -10.61 -9.35
C TYR A 88 -15.92 -11.02 -10.12
N CYS A 89 -16.70 -10.06 -10.61
CA CYS A 89 -17.86 -10.34 -11.47
C CYS A 89 -17.46 -11.06 -12.77
N ALA A 90 -16.26 -10.79 -13.26
CA ALA A 90 -15.70 -11.48 -14.43
C ALA A 90 -15.00 -12.82 -14.09
N GLY A 91 -15.13 -13.32 -12.86
CA GLY A 91 -14.52 -14.59 -12.41
C GLY A 91 -13.00 -14.53 -12.24
N ARG A 92 -12.41 -13.35 -12.11
CA ARG A 92 -10.99 -13.14 -11.84
C ARG A 92 -10.77 -12.76 -10.37
N THR A 93 -9.58 -13.01 -9.86
CA THR A 93 -9.19 -12.63 -8.49
C THR A 93 -8.22 -11.47 -8.55
N PRO A 94 -8.66 -10.23 -8.32
CA PRO A 94 -7.79 -9.05 -8.34
C PRO A 94 -6.94 -8.93 -7.09
N ASN A 95 -5.79 -8.23 -7.22
CA ASN A 95 -5.06 -7.70 -6.08
C ASN A 95 -5.19 -6.16 -6.08
N PRO A 96 -6.06 -5.58 -5.25
CA PRO A 96 -6.34 -4.15 -5.27
C PRO A 96 -5.13 -3.29 -4.85
N CYS A 97 -4.16 -3.86 -4.12
CA CYS A 97 -2.95 -3.14 -3.73
C CYS A 97 -2.08 -2.76 -4.95
N ILE A 98 -2.11 -3.55 -6.02
CA ILE A 98 -1.38 -3.24 -7.26
C ILE A 98 -1.93 -1.95 -7.89
N ASP A 99 -3.25 -1.85 -8.01
CA ASP A 99 -3.90 -0.67 -8.57
C ASP A 99 -3.76 0.55 -7.65
N CYS A 100 -3.91 0.38 -6.34
CA CYS A 100 -3.69 1.44 -5.35
C CYS A 100 -2.26 1.99 -5.42
N ASN A 101 -1.26 1.12 -5.51
CA ASN A 101 0.13 1.56 -5.66
C ASN A 101 0.33 2.32 -6.97
N ARG A 102 -0.17 1.80 -8.10
CA ARG A 102 -0.01 2.42 -9.42
C ARG A 102 -0.69 3.78 -9.52
N GLU A 103 -1.98 3.86 -9.15
CA GLU A 103 -2.82 5.02 -9.44
C GLU A 103 -2.71 6.11 -8.37
N LEU A 104 -2.60 5.70 -7.09
CA LEU A 104 -2.65 6.64 -5.98
C LEU A 104 -1.27 6.93 -5.40
N LYS A 105 -0.54 5.89 -4.90
CA LYS A 105 0.71 6.14 -4.18
C LYS A 105 1.82 6.61 -5.12
N PHE A 106 2.07 5.85 -6.19
CA PHE A 106 3.16 6.14 -7.13
C PHE A 106 2.70 6.88 -8.39
N GLY A 107 1.39 7.12 -8.52
CA GLY A 107 0.81 8.10 -9.43
C GLY A 107 0.58 9.42 -8.69
N ALA A 108 -0.67 9.67 -8.28
CA ALA A 108 -1.11 10.96 -7.73
C ALA A 108 -0.25 11.51 -6.59
N LEU A 109 0.16 10.68 -5.61
CA LEU A 109 0.94 11.18 -4.47
C LEU A 109 2.38 11.50 -4.88
N LEU A 110 2.98 10.73 -5.78
CA LEU A 110 4.32 11.06 -6.30
C LEU A 110 4.29 12.37 -7.08
N ASP A 111 3.32 12.55 -7.99
CA ASP A 111 3.17 13.79 -8.77
C ASP A 111 3.02 14.99 -7.82
N ARG A 112 2.16 14.88 -6.82
CA ARG A 112 1.96 15.92 -5.80
C ARG A 112 3.21 16.18 -4.97
N ALA A 113 3.98 15.16 -4.61
CA ALA A 113 5.25 15.33 -3.90
C ALA A 113 6.23 16.18 -4.72
N LEU A 114 6.36 15.89 -6.01
CA LEU A 114 7.24 16.63 -6.93
C LEU A 114 6.75 18.09 -7.12
N GLU A 115 5.44 18.31 -7.27
CA GLU A 115 4.84 19.65 -7.35
C GLU A 115 5.07 20.47 -6.09
N MET A 116 5.08 19.84 -4.91
CA MET A 116 5.40 20.48 -3.62
C MET A 116 6.91 20.71 -3.43
N GLY A 117 7.74 20.34 -4.40
CA GLY A 117 9.18 20.52 -4.38
C GLY A 117 9.92 19.49 -3.52
N TYR A 118 9.35 18.29 -3.28
CA TYR A 118 10.10 17.16 -2.77
C TYR A 118 10.86 16.47 -3.90
N ASP A 119 12.07 15.99 -3.62
CA ASP A 119 12.89 15.26 -4.60
C ASP A 119 12.45 13.79 -4.72
N TYR A 120 11.90 13.21 -3.62
CA TYR A 120 11.54 11.81 -3.53
C TYR A 120 10.22 11.61 -2.79
N LEU A 121 9.55 10.51 -3.14
CA LEU A 121 8.51 9.89 -2.33
C LEU A 121 9.10 8.66 -1.64
N ALA A 122 8.79 8.47 -0.35
CA ALA A 122 9.19 7.26 0.38
C ALA A 122 7.98 6.51 0.92
N THR A 123 8.11 5.21 1.08
CA THR A 123 7.08 4.35 1.66
C THR A 123 7.69 3.26 2.53
N GLY A 124 6.86 2.66 3.39
CA GLY A 124 7.22 1.51 4.22
C GLY A 124 7.10 0.15 3.51
N HIS A 125 7.26 0.07 2.19
CA HIS A 125 7.23 -1.22 1.49
C HIS A 125 8.52 -2.01 1.67
N TYR A 126 8.40 -3.30 1.91
CA TYR A 126 9.50 -4.27 1.96
C TYR A 126 9.92 -4.67 0.54
N ALA A 127 10.60 -3.76 -0.14
CA ALA A 127 11.25 -3.97 -1.42
C ALA A 127 12.49 -3.05 -1.49
N ARG A 128 13.38 -3.26 -2.45
CA ARG A 128 14.59 -2.47 -2.62
C ARG A 128 14.67 -1.90 -4.02
N ILE A 129 15.33 -0.76 -4.13
CA ILE A 129 15.58 -0.10 -5.41
C ILE A 129 17.09 0.16 -5.48
N ASP A 130 17.70 -0.20 -6.62
CA ASP A 130 19.08 0.18 -6.92
C ASP A 130 19.20 0.65 -8.38
N TYR A 131 20.31 1.29 -8.69
CA TYR A 131 20.66 1.68 -10.04
C TYR A 131 21.75 0.78 -10.61
N ASP A 132 21.43 0.04 -11.66
CA ASP A 132 22.38 -0.80 -12.37
C ASP A 132 23.21 0.07 -13.33
N GLN A 133 24.46 0.34 -12.98
CA GLN A 133 25.37 1.17 -13.78
C GLN A 133 25.67 0.55 -15.13
N ALA A 134 25.73 -0.77 -15.23
CA ALA A 134 26.04 -1.47 -16.48
C ALA A 134 24.84 -1.45 -17.45
N ALA A 135 23.64 -1.60 -16.92
CA ALA A 135 22.41 -1.57 -17.71
C ALA A 135 21.85 -0.14 -17.89
N GLY A 136 22.37 0.85 -17.18
CA GLY A 136 21.91 2.25 -17.22
C GLY A 136 20.47 2.42 -16.76
N ARG A 137 19.99 1.61 -15.78
CA ARG A 137 18.58 1.59 -15.39
C ARG A 137 18.36 1.27 -13.92
N TRP A 138 17.25 1.75 -13.39
CA TRP A 138 16.77 1.39 -12.05
C TRP A 138 16.19 -0.03 -12.05
N ARG A 139 16.44 -0.74 -10.96
CA ARG A 139 15.92 -2.09 -10.72
C ARG A 139 15.09 -2.11 -9.45
N LEU A 140 13.95 -2.81 -9.51
CA LEU A 140 13.18 -3.20 -8.35
C LEU A 140 13.66 -4.59 -7.89
N LEU A 141 14.05 -4.69 -6.64
CA LEU A 141 14.57 -5.90 -6.02
C LEU A 141 13.65 -6.35 -4.88
N ARG A 142 13.68 -7.64 -4.61
CA ARG A 142 12.99 -8.19 -3.44
C ARG A 142 13.53 -7.61 -2.14
N GLY A 143 12.67 -7.43 -1.16
CA GLY A 143 13.03 -7.12 0.22
C GLY A 143 13.98 -8.17 0.81
N ARG A 144 14.74 -7.76 1.82
CA ARG A 144 15.62 -8.67 2.59
C ARG A 144 14.78 -9.71 3.34
N ASP A 145 13.72 -9.28 4.01
CA ASP A 145 12.76 -10.17 4.63
C ASP A 145 11.88 -10.84 3.56
N ARG A 146 12.18 -12.11 3.28
CA ARG A 146 11.46 -12.89 2.26
C ARG A 146 10.00 -13.19 2.61
N LYS A 147 9.65 -13.15 3.90
CA LYS A 147 8.28 -13.38 4.38
C LYS A 147 7.41 -12.13 4.23
N LYS A 148 8.05 -10.96 4.23
CA LYS A 148 7.40 -9.64 4.11
C LYS A 148 7.59 -9.00 2.74
N ASP A 149 8.32 -9.64 1.81
CA ASP A 149 8.59 -9.08 0.48
C ASP A 149 7.31 -8.60 -0.21
N GLN A 150 7.33 -7.35 -0.64
CA GLN A 150 6.21 -6.66 -1.30
C GLN A 150 6.57 -6.20 -2.72
N SER A 151 7.69 -6.66 -3.27
CA SER A 151 8.09 -6.30 -4.63
C SER A 151 7.03 -6.67 -5.69
N TYR A 152 6.23 -7.71 -5.42
CA TYR A 152 5.17 -8.18 -6.31
C TYR A 152 4.02 -7.17 -6.50
N VAL A 153 3.75 -6.28 -5.56
CA VAL A 153 2.73 -5.23 -5.73
C VAL A 153 3.29 -3.95 -6.36
N LEU A 154 4.59 -3.94 -6.69
CA LEU A 154 5.34 -2.79 -7.22
C LEU A 154 5.85 -3.03 -8.66
N TYR A 155 5.56 -4.16 -9.28
CA TYR A 155 6.12 -4.56 -10.58
C TYR A 155 5.78 -3.61 -11.73
N GLN A 156 4.74 -2.79 -11.58
CA GLN A 156 4.29 -1.85 -12.60
C GLN A 156 5.03 -0.50 -12.57
N LEU A 157 5.97 -0.30 -11.62
CA LEU A 157 6.70 0.95 -11.50
C LEU A 157 7.57 1.23 -12.73
N THR A 158 7.47 2.44 -13.26
CA THR A 158 8.28 2.93 -14.38
C THR A 158 9.67 3.34 -13.93
N GLN A 159 10.59 3.54 -14.87
CA GLN A 159 11.94 4.06 -14.58
C GLN A 159 11.90 5.45 -13.95
N PHE A 160 11.00 6.31 -14.39
CA PHE A 160 10.77 7.62 -13.78
C PHE A 160 10.38 7.48 -12.30
N GLN A 161 9.38 6.65 -12.02
CA GLN A 161 8.93 6.42 -10.64
C GLN A 161 10.05 5.83 -9.78
N LEU A 162 10.72 4.78 -10.26
CA LEU A 162 11.83 4.14 -9.51
C LEU A 162 12.94 5.14 -9.17
N SER A 163 13.25 6.10 -10.04
CA SER A 163 14.28 7.12 -9.80
C SER A 163 13.89 8.16 -8.72
N HIS A 164 12.61 8.28 -8.40
CA HIS A 164 12.09 9.23 -7.41
C HIS A 164 11.53 8.54 -6.15
N LEU A 165 11.85 7.25 -5.95
CA LEU A 165 11.33 6.49 -4.81
C LEU A 165 12.44 6.05 -3.85
N LEU A 166 12.11 6.06 -2.56
CA LEU A 166 12.92 5.49 -1.49
C LEU A 166 12.12 4.44 -0.72
N LEU A 167 12.70 3.26 -0.50
CA LEU A 167 12.09 2.15 0.24
C LEU A 167 13.01 1.76 1.42
N PRO A 168 13.11 2.62 2.44
CA PRO A 168 14.15 2.49 3.48
C PRO A 168 14.02 1.24 4.34
N VAL A 169 12.83 0.63 4.45
CA VAL A 169 12.64 -0.60 5.24
C VAL A 169 13.01 -1.88 4.48
N GLY A 170 13.27 -1.79 3.19
CA GLY A 170 13.52 -2.94 2.33
C GLY A 170 14.78 -3.75 2.67
N ASP A 171 15.75 -3.16 3.36
CA ASP A 171 16.99 -3.82 3.80
C ASP A 171 16.92 -4.39 5.23
N PHE A 172 15.76 -4.31 5.87
CA PHE A 172 15.52 -4.78 7.23
C PHE A 172 14.57 -5.98 7.25
N ASP A 173 14.65 -6.80 8.27
CA ASP A 173 13.57 -7.70 8.65
C ASP A 173 12.56 -7.00 9.58
N LYS A 174 11.39 -7.62 9.76
CA LYS A 174 10.30 -7.00 10.52
C LYS A 174 10.65 -6.74 11.98
N ASP A 175 11.45 -7.61 12.60
CA ASP A 175 11.82 -7.48 14.01
C ASP A 175 12.80 -6.31 14.18
N ALA A 176 13.73 -6.12 13.25
CA ALA A 176 14.62 -4.98 13.23
C ALA A 176 13.84 -3.67 13.06
N ILE A 177 12.84 -3.61 12.16
CA ILE A 177 11.98 -2.42 12.00
C ILE A 177 11.22 -2.08 13.28
N ARG A 178 10.71 -3.06 14.01
CA ARG A 178 10.08 -2.82 15.33
C ARG A 178 11.08 -2.32 16.36
N GLN A 179 12.30 -2.82 16.33
CA GLN A 179 13.38 -2.35 17.22
C GLN A 179 13.76 -0.90 16.91
N GLU A 180 13.96 -0.54 15.66
CA GLU A 180 14.20 0.84 15.21
C GLU A 180 13.07 1.78 15.63
N ALA A 181 11.81 1.35 15.48
CA ALA A 181 10.64 2.11 15.92
C ALA A 181 10.68 2.40 17.43
N ARG A 182 11.05 1.40 18.25
CA ARG A 182 11.17 1.58 19.70
C ARG A 182 12.32 2.51 20.06
N GLN A 183 13.48 2.37 19.39
CA GLN A 183 14.63 3.25 19.61
C GLN A 183 14.31 4.71 19.25
N ALA A 184 13.58 4.92 18.17
CA ALA A 184 13.07 6.24 17.78
C ALA A 184 11.92 6.72 18.68
N GLY A 185 11.47 5.90 19.64
CA GLY A 185 10.41 6.20 20.59
C GLY A 185 9.04 6.34 19.94
N LEU A 186 8.76 5.65 18.83
CA LEU A 186 7.48 5.75 18.12
C LEU A 186 6.40 4.93 18.82
N ASP A 187 5.25 5.55 19.11
CA ASP A 187 4.13 4.94 19.82
C ASP A 187 3.51 3.75 19.04
N VAL A 188 3.75 3.70 17.73
CA VAL A 188 3.24 2.65 16.84
C VAL A 188 4.13 1.39 16.77
N ALA A 189 5.24 1.33 17.53
CA ALA A 189 6.21 0.23 17.47
C ALA A 189 5.59 -1.16 17.70
N ASP A 190 4.61 -1.25 18.59
CA ASP A 190 3.94 -2.50 18.96
C ASP A 190 2.57 -2.70 18.25
N LYS A 191 2.20 -1.77 17.35
CA LYS A 191 0.96 -1.88 16.56
C LYS A 191 1.02 -3.12 15.67
N SER A 192 -0.10 -3.87 15.60
CA SER A 192 -0.23 -5.02 14.69
C SER A 192 -0.19 -4.59 13.22
N ASP A 193 0.31 -5.47 12.37
CA ASP A 193 0.28 -5.24 10.92
C ASP A 193 -1.16 -5.32 10.40
N SER A 194 -1.50 -4.48 9.44
CA SER A 194 -2.73 -4.65 8.66
C SER A 194 -2.59 -5.90 7.79
N GLN A 195 -3.49 -6.88 7.97
CA GLN A 195 -3.41 -8.17 7.27
C GLN A 195 -4.39 -8.29 6.11
N ASP A 196 -5.44 -7.45 6.08
CA ASP A 196 -6.55 -7.54 5.15
C ASP A 196 -6.58 -6.38 4.15
N ILE A 197 -7.50 -6.48 3.18
CA ILE A 197 -7.78 -5.42 2.23
C ILE A 197 -8.28 -4.20 3.00
N CYS A 198 -7.61 -3.07 2.88
CA CYS A 198 -7.82 -1.89 3.72
C CYS A 198 -9.25 -1.31 3.69
N PHE A 199 -10.05 -1.61 2.68
CA PHE A 199 -11.45 -1.21 2.56
C PHE A 199 -12.45 -2.35 2.83
N ILE A 200 -11.96 -3.52 3.28
CA ILE A 200 -12.76 -4.68 3.73
C ILE A 200 -12.20 -5.16 5.07
N PRO A 201 -12.39 -4.40 6.15
CA PRO A 201 -11.72 -4.63 7.42
C PRO A 201 -12.19 -5.91 8.14
N ASP A 202 -13.39 -6.41 7.81
CA ASP A 202 -13.96 -7.65 8.33
C ASP A 202 -13.57 -8.90 7.52
N GLY A 203 -12.87 -8.71 6.38
CA GLY A 203 -12.46 -9.77 5.47
C GLY A 203 -13.61 -10.37 4.64
N ASP A 204 -14.87 -9.93 4.81
CA ASP A 204 -16.01 -10.43 4.00
C ASP A 204 -16.11 -9.71 2.66
N TYR A 205 -15.22 -10.08 1.73
CA TYR A 205 -15.23 -9.52 0.39
C TYR A 205 -16.53 -9.86 -0.38
N VAL A 206 -17.22 -10.95 -0.06
CA VAL A 206 -18.47 -11.31 -0.74
C VAL A 206 -19.59 -10.35 -0.35
N GLN A 207 -19.67 -9.98 0.93
CA GLN A 207 -20.61 -8.96 1.40
C GLN A 207 -20.29 -7.61 0.74
N PHE A 208 -19.02 -7.21 0.69
CA PHE A 208 -18.59 -6.00 0.01
C PHE A 208 -19.02 -5.98 -1.47
N LEU A 209 -18.80 -7.08 -2.20
CA LEU A 209 -19.21 -7.19 -3.60
C LEU A 209 -20.73 -7.01 -3.78
N ARG A 210 -21.56 -7.61 -2.90
CA ARG A 210 -23.02 -7.43 -2.92
C ARG A 210 -23.44 -5.98 -2.69
N GLN A 211 -22.85 -5.32 -1.72
CA GLN A 211 -23.12 -3.90 -1.41
C GLN A 211 -22.76 -2.98 -2.58
N HIS A 212 -21.81 -3.40 -3.43
CA HIS A 212 -21.37 -2.66 -4.62
C HIS A 212 -21.97 -3.18 -5.93
N GLY A 213 -23.14 -3.86 -5.85
CA GLY A 213 -23.95 -4.22 -7.02
C GLY A 213 -23.53 -5.48 -7.76
N ALA A 214 -22.66 -6.32 -7.19
CA ALA A 214 -22.34 -7.61 -7.80
C ALA A 214 -23.53 -8.57 -7.72
N GLU A 215 -23.97 -9.10 -8.85
CA GLU A 215 -24.97 -10.16 -8.92
C GLU A 215 -24.33 -11.52 -8.67
N LEU A 216 -24.88 -12.26 -7.71
CA LEU A 216 -24.42 -13.60 -7.37
C LEU A 216 -25.36 -14.65 -7.99
N THR A 217 -25.18 -14.94 -9.27
CA THR A 217 -25.97 -15.94 -9.98
C THR A 217 -25.41 -17.35 -9.72
N PRO A 218 -26.16 -18.24 -9.04
CA PRO A 218 -25.74 -19.63 -8.86
C PRO A 218 -25.62 -20.37 -10.20
N GLY A 219 -24.66 -21.28 -10.28
CA GLY A 219 -24.43 -22.11 -11.44
C GLY A 219 -23.85 -23.48 -11.07
N ASP A 220 -23.45 -24.25 -12.05
CA ASP A 220 -22.91 -25.58 -11.83
C ASP A 220 -21.36 -25.59 -11.90
N PHE A 221 -20.72 -26.32 -10.99
CA PHE A 221 -19.35 -26.75 -11.16
C PHE A 221 -19.33 -27.93 -12.11
N VAL A 222 -18.53 -27.85 -13.16
CA VAL A 222 -18.38 -28.92 -14.13
C VAL A 222 -16.91 -29.35 -14.25
N ASP A 223 -16.69 -30.63 -14.54
CA ASP A 223 -15.34 -31.11 -14.90
C ASP A 223 -15.00 -30.78 -16.37
N LYS A 224 -13.80 -31.18 -16.80
CA LYS A 224 -13.32 -30.97 -18.18
C LYS A 224 -14.18 -31.65 -19.26
N ASP A 225 -14.98 -32.65 -18.92
CA ASP A 225 -15.86 -33.40 -19.79
C ASP A 225 -17.32 -32.89 -19.72
N GLY A 226 -17.58 -31.81 -18.99
CA GLY A 226 -18.88 -31.19 -18.82
C GLY A 226 -19.79 -31.87 -17.79
N ARG A 227 -19.29 -32.82 -17.00
CA ARG A 227 -20.08 -33.48 -15.98
C ARG A 227 -20.26 -32.54 -14.77
N VAL A 228 -21.50 -32.39 -14.31
CA VAL A 228 -21.80 -31.58 -13.11
C VAL A 228 -21.25 -32.26 -11.85
N LEU A 229 -20.44 -31.50 -11.12
CA LEU A 229 -19.83 -31.91 -9.84
C LEU A 229 -20.52 -31.33 -8.62
N GLY A 230 -21.29 -30.27 -8.78
CA GLY A 230 -21.97 -29.57 -7.71
C GLY A 230 -22.48 -28.21 -8.16
N ARG A 231 -22.99 -27.42 -7.20
CA ARG A 231 -23.53 -26.08 -7.46
C ARG A 231 -22.76 -25.00 -6.72
N HIS A 232 -22.41 -23.89 -7.42
CA HIS A 232 -21.76 -22.72 -6.81
C HIS A 232 -22.77 -21.61 -6.53
N LYS A 233 -22.42 -20.71 -5.58
CA LYS A 233 -23.27 -19.58 -5.12
C LYS A 233 -23.16 -18.33 -6.00
N GLY A 234 -22.42 -18.37 -7.09
CA GLY A 234 -22.07 -17.28 -7.97
C GLY A 234 -20.55 -17.17 -8.13
N LEU A 235 -20.06 -16.87 -9.34
CA LEU A 235 -18.62 -16.75 -9.63
C LEU A 235 -17.90 -15.80 -8.66
N PRO A 236 -18.46 -14.62 -8.31
CA PRO A 236 -17.78 -13.69 -7.42
C PRO A 236 -17.52 -14.21 -5.99
N CYS A 237 -18.18 -15.32 -5.59
CA CYS A 237 -17.97 -15.92 -4.26
C CYS A 237 -16.69 -16.75 -4.14
N TYR A 238 -15.90 -16.86 -5.21
CA TYR A 238 -14.74 -17.77 -5.23
C TYR A 238 -13.47 -17.04 -5.67
N THR A 239 -12.40 -17.40 -4.99
CA THR A 239 -11.06 -16.91 -5.28
C THR A 239 -10.26 -17.98 -6.01
N SER A 240 -9.48 -17.62 -7.00
CA SER A 240 -8.60 -18.54 -7.72
C SER A 240 -7.67 -19.28 -6.76
N GLY A 241 -7.68 -20.63 -6.83
CA GLY A 241 -6.89 -21.49 -5.94
C GLY A 241 -7.54 -21.77 -4.56
N GLN A 242 -8.78 -21.34 -4.33
CA GLN A 242 -9.52 -21.64 -3.10
C GLN A 242 -9.73 -23.15 -2.95
N ARG A 243 -9.41 -23.70 -1.77
CA ARG A 243 -9.49 -25.14 -1.48
C ARG A 243 -10.62 -25.54 -0.54
N LYS A 244 -11.33 -24.55 0.06
CA LYS A 244 -12.42 -24.78 1.02
C LYS A 244 -13.56 -23.82 0.74
#